data_51285dc69d62a2e8c25453435cd6c5f7
#
_entry.id   51285dc69d62a2e8c25453435cd6c5f7
#
_cell.length_a   1.000
_cell.length_b   1.000
_cell.length_c   1.000
_cell.angle_alpha   90.00
_cell.angle_beta   90.00
_cell.angle_gamma   90.00
#
_symmetry.space_group_name_H-M   'P 1'
#
loop_
_entity.id
_entity.type
_entity.pdbx_description
1 polymer ?
#
loop_
_entity_poly.entity_id
_entity_poly.type
_entity_poly.pdbx_seq_one_letter_code
_entity_poly.pdbx_strand_id
1 'polypeptide(L)'
;ELWQGEYVQGEVQEYAIGTLDTADMARTTAGNEESSDAVRSETKKESSDQTEHGVTNTQEKNVDEGDVIKNDGRYLYQVISEETKTATSGNYAIQITDTQNGLKRKSKIRGFESISDFYIWKDRLIVIESCELNNSDTSTTEDIALLNKQMYTGTAYCKIHIYDTKNRNKPKKIHTFTVKGSYEDSRISDGYFYFFAQNMTQKPDKEENYEEYIPVVDGKLLSEKDIFLPEDCLSTSYLVMASIDLKQPEKFQDTKAVVTGAELFYVSEKNIYVTDSSYPDWEEAGTQSDSTKVSRISYRDGKMKLEASGSVEGVLTDDMAMSEYQGNLRIATTKTAYGIEKVTDDIDGEIIGYDTQESTTYNQLYILGKNLKIKGKIENLAKGEEIYAVRFLGNTGYVVTFRQTDPLFSIDLSDPKKPKVLGKLKISGFSEYLHGYGEGMLLGLGMEADEKDGAVEGMKLSMFDISDPSDVKETAKEDLTEYGYAGALYDYKEVLADQEKNLIGFLASGYDKTDKYRCDYLLYSYENGKFVQRMKMDCKEKGNVVGYIRGTYIGDSFYLLYEDGMVQKYSLDHGELAETLE
;
A
#
# COMPACT_ATOMS: atom_id res chain seq x y z
N GLU A 1 -20.44 -9.86 -24.07
CA GLU A 1 -21.53 -9.14 -23.38
C GLU A 1 -21.03 -7.82 -22.74
N LEU A 2 -19.79 -7.76 -22.18
CA LEU A 2 -19.20 -6.55 -21.56
C LEU A 2 -19.01 -5.37 -22.55
N TRP A 3 -19.02 -5.63 -23.85
CA TRP A 3 -18.75 -4.65 -24.91
C TRP A 3 -20.00 -4.17 -25.66
N GLN A 4 -21.21 -4.45 -25.18
CA GLN A 4 -22.46 -4.08 -25.85
C GLN A 4 -22.96 -2.66 -25.54
N GLY A 5 -22.29 -1.90 -24.64
CA GLY A 5 -22.56 -0.49 -24.42
C GLY A 5 -21.99 0.38 -25.54
N GLU A 6 -22.80 1.22 -26.17
CA GLU A 6 -22.32 2.26 -27.10
C GLU A 6 -21.56 3.33 -26.32
N TYR A 7 -20.23 3.40 -26.50
CA TYR A 7 -19.46 4.57 -26.10
C TYR A 7 -19.73 5.71 -27.09
N VAL A 8 -20.44 6.72 -26.63
CA VAL A 8 -20.50 8.01 -27.34
C VAL A 8 -19.12 8.64 -27.17
N GLN A 9 -18.42 8.86 -28.28
CA GLN A 9 -17.19 9.66 -28.32
C GLN A 9 -17.55 11.12 -27.99
N GLY A 10 -17.40 11.53 -26.73
CA GLY A 10 -17.34 12.94 -26.36
C GLY A 10 -16.02 13.53 -26.83
N GLU A 11 -16.06 14.63 -27.57
CA GLU A 11 -14.87 15.40 -27.92
C GLU A 11 -14.17 15.87 -26.64
N VAL A 12 -12.90 15.51 -26.51
CA VAL A 12 -12.04 15.99 -25.40
C VAL A 12 -11.76 17.47 -25.64
N GLN A 13 -12.45 18.35 -24.95
CA GLN A 13 -12.03 19.75 -24.84
C GLN A 13 -10.73 19.81 -24.04
N GLU A 14 -9.70 20.42 -24.64
CA GLU A 14 -8.45 20.76 -23.97
C GLU A 14 -8.71 21.70 -22.81
N TYR A 15 -8.74 21.16 -21.60
CA TYR A 15 -8.58 21.99 -20.41
C TYR A 15 -7.08 22.29 -20.22
N ALA A 16 -6.76 23.58 -20.18
CA ALA A 16 -5.43 24.05 -19.86
C ALA A 16 -4.93 23.40 -18.56
N ILE A 17 -3.81 22.73 -18.64
CA ILE A 17 -3.11 22.14 -17.50
C ILE A 17 -2.67 23.30 -16.59
N GLY A 18 -3.49 23.59 -15.58
CA GLY A 18 -3.01 24.29 -14.40
C GLY A 18 -1.98 23.41 -13.72
N THR A 19 -0.89 24.02 -13.29
CA THR A 19 0.15 23.34 -12.51
C THR A 19 -0.49 22.64 -11.32
N LEU A 20 -0.65 21.32 -11.45
CA LEU A 20 -1.05 20.47 -10.33
C LEU A 20 0.12 20.44 -9.35
N ASP A 21 -0.14 20.84 -8.14
CA ASP A 21 0.76 20.67 -7.01
C ASP A 21 1.08 19.18 -6.85
N THR A 22 2.35 18.87 -6.70
CA THR A 22 2.87 17.49 -6.63
C THR A 22 2.39 16.69 -5.40
N ALA A 23 1.55 17.29 -4.56
CA ALA A 23 0.98 16.67 -3.38
C ALA A 23 -0.15 15.65 -3.67
N ASP A 24 -0.85 15.80 -4.80
CA ASP A 24 -2.02 14.95 -5.10
C ASP A 24 -1.68 13.60 -5.75
N MET A 25 -0.44 13.36 -6.17
CA MET A 25 -0.04 12.08 -6.77
C MET A 25 0.48 11.02 -5.78
N ALA A 26 0.62 11.36 -4.49
CA ALA A 26 1.21 10.46 -3.49
C ALA A 26 0.19 9.67 -2.67
N ARG A 27 -1.11 9.74 -2.97
CA ARG A 27 -2.17 9.14 -2.14
C ARG A 27 -2.50 7.67 -2.41
N THR A 28 -1.69 6.91 -3.11
CA THR A 28 -2.11 5.59 -3.59
C THR A 28 -1.46 4.39 -2.93
N THR A 29 -0.69 4.52 -1.86
CA THR A 29 -0.18 3.33 -1.16
C THR A 29 0.12 3.64 0.30
N ALA A 30 -0.74 3.26 1.21
CA ALA A 30 -0.35 3.13 2.61
C ALA A 30 -1.30 2.23 3.39
N GLY A 31 -0.76 1.33 4.06
CA GLY A 31 -1.35 0.31 4.72
C GLY A 31 -1.18 0.00 6.14
N ASN A 32 -1.51 -0.85 6.95
CA ASN A 32 -1.20 -1.20 8.18
C ASN A 32 -1.62 -2.24 9.16
N GLU A 33 -1.47 -2.21 10.34
CA GLU A 33 -1.50 -3.24 11.34
C GLU A 33 -2.51 -3.08 12.51
N GLU A 34 -2.57 -3.77 13.47
CA GLU A 34 -2.75 -4.99 14.16
C GLU A 34 -3.55 -4.85 15.49
N SER A 35 -4.28 -5.80 15.89
CA SER A 35 -4.74 -5.91 17.27
C SER A 35 -3.93 -6.97 18.01
N SER A 36 -3.09 -6.58 18.95
CA SER A 36 -2.62 -7.51 19.93
C SER A 36 -3.75 -7.81 20.91
N ASP A 37 -4.50 -8.87 20.68
CA ASP A 37 -5.11 -9.55 21.80
C ASP A 37 -3.97 -10.08 22.65
N ALA A 38 -3.88 -9.62 23.91
CA ALA A 38 -3.06 -10.20 24.95
C ALA A 38 -3.58 -11.59 25.30
N VAL A 39 -3.59 -12.49 24.34
CA VAL A 39 -3.56 -13.93 24.58
C VAL A 39 -2.10 -14.32 24.43
N ARG A 40 -1.45 -14.63 25.55
CA ARG A 40 -0.24 -15.44 25.55
C ARG A 40 -0.48 -16.69 24.67
N SER A 41 -0.29 -16.53 23.37
CA SER A 41 -0.03 -17.68 22.54
C SER A 41 1.43 -18.01 22.80
N GLU A 42 1.66 -19.15 23.43
CA GLU A 42 2.93 -19.82 23.38
C GLU A 42 3.30 -19.97 21.91
N THR A 43 4.07 -19.01 21.39
CA THR A 43 4.82 -19.23 20.17
C THR A 43 5.69 -20.43 20.46
N LYS A 44 5.41 -21.56 19.84
CA LYS A 44 6.34 -22.67 19.77
C LYS A 44 7.67 -22.07 19.33
N LYS A 45 8.62 -21.99 20.25
CA LYS A 45 10.02 -21.75 19.95
C LYS A 45 10.47 -22.82 18.96
N GLU A 46 10.37 -22.51 17.69
CA GLU A 46 11.16 -23.22 16.70
C GLU A 46 12.58 -22.69 16.83
N SER A 47 13.43 -23.54 17.37
CA SER A 47 14.89 -23.47 17.49
C SER A 47 15.51 -22.17 18.04
N SER A 48 16.14 -22.29 19.18
CA SER A 48 16.87 -21.33 20.00
C SER A 48 18.16 -20.74 19.38
N ASP A 49 18.20 -20.44 18.07
CA ASP A 49 19.44 -20.01 17.41
C ASP A 49 19.26 -18.88 16.38
N GLN A 50 18.07 -18.27 16.28
CA GLN A 50 17.89 -17.08 15.42
C GLN A 50 18.16 -15.81 16.21
N THR A 51 19.06 -14.98 15.70
CA THR A 51 19.31 -13.64 16.22
C THR A 51 18.07 -12.79 15.99
N GLU A 52 17.61 -12.08 17.03
CA GLU A 52 16.51 -11.10 16.95
C GLU A 52 16.80 -10.07 15.85
N HIS A 53 15.83 -9.76 15.02
CA HIS A 53 16.02 -8.89 13.87
C HIS A 53 14.72 -8.19 13.44
N GLY A 54 14.87 -7.03 12.80
CA GLY A 54 13.76 -6.29 12.23
C GLY A 54 13.11 -7.07 11.09
N VAL A 55 11.79 -7.07 11.06
CA VAL A 55 10.97 -7.65 10.00
C VAL A 55 10.29 -6.54 9.20
N THR A 56 9.83 -6.84 7.99
CA THR A 56 8.97 -5.93 7.23
C THR A 56 7.71 -5.66 8.05
N ASN A 57 7.35 -4.39 8.17
CA ASN A 57 6.06 -4.01 8.72
C ASN A 57 4.95 -4.53 7.79
N THR A 58 3.99 -5.30 8.28
CA THR A 58 2.96 -5.98 7.49
C THR A 58 1.57 -5.60 7.97
N GLN A 59 0.60 -5.61 7.07
CA GLN A 59 -0.79 -5.27 7.37
C GLN A 59 -1.42 -6.30 8.31
N GLU A 60 -1.13 -7.58 8.12
CA GLU A 60 -1.67 -8.68 8.90
C GLU A 60 -0.59 -9.62 9.40
N LYS A 61 -0.74 -10.07 10.64
CA LYS A 61 0.13 -11.09 11.22
C LYS A 61 0.00 -12.41 10.45
N ASN A 62 1.13 -13.10 10.23
CA ASN A 62 1.22 -14.34 9.48
C ASN A 62 0.94 -14.22 7.96
N VAL A 63 0.83 -13.00 7.44
CA VAL A 63 0.77 -12.71 6.01
C VAL A 63 1.99 -11.86 5.67
N ASP A 64 3.04 -12.47 5.08
CA ASP A 64 4.26 -11.75 4.70
C ASP A 64 4.04 -10.95 3.43
N GLU A 65 4.62 -9.76 3.40
CA GLU A 65 4.52 -8.80 2.30
C GLU A 65 5.88 -8.57 1.64
N GLY A 66 5.85 -8.19 0.37
CA GLY A 66 7.04 -7.78 -0.36
C GLY A 66 7.64 -6.49 0.20
N ASP A 67 8.93 -6.30 -0.02
CA ASP A 67 9.62 -5.07 0.34
C ASP A 67 10.87 -4.91 -0.54
N VAL A 68 11.46 -3.73 -0.55
CA VAL A 68 12.74 -3.43 -1.22
C VAL A 68 13.96 -3.85 -0.39
N ILE A 69 13.77 -4.11 0.91
CA ILE A 69 14.76 -4.71 1.79
C ILE A 69 14.15 -5.85 2.61
N LYS A 70 14.93 -6.85 2.91
CA LYS A 70 14.60 -7.89 3.91
C LYS A 70 15.87 -8.40 4.59
N ASN A 71 15.71 -9.03 5.76
CA ASN A 71 16.80 -9.76 6.40
C ASN A 71 16.31 -11.07 7.01
N ASP A 72 17.21 -12.02 7.25
CA ASP A 72 16.93 -13.33 7.84
C ASP A 72 17.63 -13.55 9.19
N GLY A 73 18.00 -12.43 9.87
CA GLY A 73 18.75 -12.43 11.12
C GLY A 73 20.27 -12.60 10.95
N ARG A 74 20.74 -12.78 9.72
CA ARG A 74 22.17 -12.81 9.37
C ARG A 74 22.48 -12.10 8.07
N TYR A 75 21.71 -12.37 7.03
CA TYR A 75 21.92 -11.76 5.71
C TYR A 75 20.95 -10.62 5.49
N LEU A 76 21.46 -9.53 4.95
CA LEU A 76 20.66 -8.43 4.41
C LEU A 76 20.46 -8.67 2.92
N TYR A 77 19.24 -8.46 2.47
CA TYR A 77 18.84 -8.53 1.07
C TYR A 77 18.26 -7.18 0.70
N GLN A 78 18.66 -6.64 -0.44
CA GLN A 78 18.19 -5.33 -0.90
C GLN A 78 18.10 -5.27 -2.42
N VAL A 79 17.08 -4.58 -2.91
CA VAL A 79 17.02 -4.14 -4.30
C VAL A 79 18.09 -3.07 -4.49
N ILE A 80 18.85 -3.15 -5.55
CA ILE A 80 19.81 -2.11 -5.88
C ILE A 80 19.67 -1.66 -7.33
N SER A 81 19.86 -0.37 -7.58
CA SER A 81 20.03 0.20 -8.90
C SER A 81 21.53 0.23 -9.26
N GLU A 82 21.90 -0.32 -10.41
CA GLU A 82 23.28 -0.26 -10.91
C GLU A 82 23.34 0.74 -12.07
N GLU A 83 23.97 1.89 -11.85
CA GLU A 83 24.17 2.88 -12.91
C GLU A 83 24.94 2.27 -14.08
N THR A 84 24.37 2.32 -15.28
CA THR A 84 25.08 2.00 -16.51
C THR A 84 25.15 3.23 -17.40
N LYS A 85 26.35 3.56 -17.86
CA LYS A 85 26.59 4.73 -18.74
C LYS A 85 25.89 4.66 -20.11
N THR A 86 25.17 3.58 -20.41
CA THR A 86 24.63 3.28 -21.73
C THR A 86 23.21 2.72 -21.74
N ALA A 87 22.57 2.48 -20.59
CA ALA A 87 21.24 1.88 -20.56
C ALA A 87 20.14 2.95 -20.59
N THR A 88 19.21 2.78 -21.50
CA THR A 88 17.95 3.55 -21.58
C THR A 88 16.84 2.94 -20.71
N SER A 89 17.08 1.76 -20.12
CA SER A 89 16.20 1.04 -19.18
C SER A 89 16.91 0.79 -17.87
N GLY A 90 16.16 0.70 -16.77
CA GLY A 90 16.67 0.42 -15.43
C GLY A 90 17.52 -0.86 -15.40
N ASN A 91 18.51 -0.89 -14.53
CA ASN A 91 19.38 -2.04 -14.33
C ASN A 91 19.40 -2.36 -12.84
N TYR A 92 18.47 -3.24 -12.43
CA TYR A 92 18.29 -3.60 -11.02
C TYR A 92 18.90 -4.96 -10.69
N ALA A 93 19.26 -5.12 -9.43
CA ALA A 93 19.74 -6.38 -8.89
C ALA A 93 19.28 -6.59 -7.45
N ILE A 94 19.29 -7.84 -6.98
CA ILE A 94 19.21 -8.15 -5.55
C ILE A 94 20.63 -8.37 -5.02
N GLN A 95 21.04 -7.52 -4.09
CA GLN A 95 22.29 -7.67 -3.36
C GLN A 95 22.07 -8.50 -2.08
N ILE A 96 22.96 -9.45 -1.81
CA ILE A 96 22.98 -10.24 -0.58
C ILE A 96 24.26 -9.92 0.19
N THR A 97 24.12 -9.43 1.44
CA THR A 97 25.24 -9.04 2.32
C THR A 97 25.23 -9.87 3.60
N ASP A 98 26.34 -10.49 3.96
CA ASP A 98 26.54 -11.19 5.25
C ASP A 98 26.99 -10.19 6.30
N THR A 99 26.34 -10.19 7.45
CA THR A 99 26.65 -9.32 8.58
C THR A 99 27.52 -9.97 9.64
N GLN A 100 27.76 -11.30 9.55
CA GLN A 100 28.55 -12.03 10.52
C GLN A 100 30.06 -11.80 10.27
N ASN A 101 30.77 -11.31 11.28
CA ASN A 101 32.20 -10.97 11.19
C ASN A 101 32.50 -9.84 10.18
N GLY A 102 31.73 -8.78 10.22
CA GLY A 102 31.80 -7.61 9.35
C GLY A 102 30.91 -7.73 8.11
N LEU A 103 30.70 -6.59 7.44
CA LEU A 103 29.85 -6.50 6.24
C LEU A 103 30.56 -7.12 5.03
N LYS A 104 29.97 -8.12 4.41
CA LYS A 104 30.55 -8.81 3.24
C LYS A 104 29.51 -9.09 2.18
N ARG A 105 29.62 -8.45 1.03
CA ARG A 105 28.78 -8.76 -0.14
C ARG A 105 29.03 -10.22 -0.56
N LYS A 106 27.99 -11.03 -0.59
CA LYS A 106 28.03 -12.44 -1.01
C LYS A 106 27.76 -12.60 -2.49
N SER A 107 26.70 -11.95 -2.97
CA SER A 107 26.32 -12.02 -4.38
C SER A 107 25.44 -10.84 -4.77
N LYS A 108 25.34 -10.62 -6.09
CA LYS A 108 24.36 -9.76 -6.73
C LYS A 108 23.66 -10.59 -7.81
N ILE A 109 22.33 -10.70 -7.74
CA ILE A 109 21.51 -11.32 -8.78
C ILE A 109 21.04 -10.20 -9.69
N ARG A 110 21.51 -10.21 -10.95
CA ARG A 110 21.38 -9.13 -11.92
C ARG A 110 20.44 -9.48 -13.06
N GLY A 111 20.12 -8.48 -13.88
CA GLY A 111 19.41 -8.63 -15.15
C GLY A 111 17.91 -8.44 -14.99
N PHE A 112 17.48 -7.56 -14.11
CA PHE A 112 16.11 -7.10 -13.98
C PHE A 112 15.95 -5.71 -14.58
N GLU A 113 14.90 -5.50 -15.36
CA GLU A 113 14.54 -4.19 -15.91
C GLU A 113 13.97 -3.28 -14.81
N SER A 114 13.16 -3.86 -13.92
CA SER A 114 12.66 -3.25 -12.69
C SER A 114 12.46 -4.34 -11.64
N ILE A 115 12.36 -3.98 -10.37
CA ILE A 115 11.95 -4.89 -9.29
C ILE A 115 10.88 -4.18 -8.50
N SER A 116 9.66 -4.70 -8.52
CA SER A 116 8.54 -4.15 -7.74
C SER A 116 8.62 -4.56 -6.29
N ASP A 117 8.85 -5.84 -6.05
CA ASP A 117 8.92 -6.42 -4.70
C ASP A 117 9.79 -7.68 -4.69
N PHE A 118 10.25 -8.07 -3.51
CA PHE A 118 10.82 -9.41 -3.34
C PHE A 118 10.50 -10.00 -1.95
N TYR A 119 10.67 -11.33 -1.84
CA TYR A 119 10.42 -12.10 -0.62
C TYR A 119 11.57 -13.04 -0.32
N ILE A 120 11.73 -13.33 0.98
CA ILE A 120 12.57 -14.41 1.47
C ILE A 120 11.67 -15.42 2.19
N TRP A 121 11.67 -16.65 1.75
CA TRP A 121 11.00 -17.72 2.46
C TRP A 121 11.95 -18.93 2.60
N LYS A 122 12.51 -19.13 3.80
CA LYS A 122 13.54 -20.17 4.06
C LYS A 122 14.72 -19.98 3.08
N ASP A 123 14.99 -21.00 2.25
CA ASP A 123 16.00 -20.96 1.21
C ASP A 123 15.46 -20.56 -0.17
N ARG A 124 14.36 -19.82 -0.23
CA ARG A 124 13.76 -19.29 -1.45
C ARG A 124 13.82 -17.78 -1.45
N LEU A 125 14.21 -17.23 -2.58
CA LEU A 125 14.07 -15.82 -2.90
C LEU A 125 13.11 -15.72 -4.08
N ILE A 126 12.06 -14.94 -3.92
CA ILE A 126 11.06 -14.65 -4.94
C ILE A 126 11.25 -13.19 -5.34
N VAL A 127 11.43 -12.90 -6.62
CA VAL A 127 11.60 -11.54 -7.13
C VAL A 127 10.51 -11.28 -8.16
N ILE A 128 9.79 -10.17 -7.99
CA ILE A 128 8.75 -9.72 -8.90
C ILE A 128 9.34 -8.61 -9.78
N GLU A 129 9.38 -8.87 -11.08
CA GLU A 129 9.83 -7.93 -12.10
C GLU A 129 8.63 -7.43 -12.91
N SER A 130 8.40 -6.12 -12.92
CA SER A 130 7.46 -5.48 -13.83
C SER A 130 8.16 -5.17 -15.16
N CYS A 131 7.53 -5.50 -16.27
CA CYS A 131 8.07 -5.31 -17.59
C CYS A 131 7.06 -4.56 -18.46
N GLU A 132 7.54 -3.56 -19.19
CA GLU A 132 6.76 -2.89 -20.22
C GLU A 132 7.22 -3.38 -21.59
N LEU A 133 6.29 -3.60 -22.53
CA LEU A 133 6.65 -3.84 -23.90
C LEU A 133 7.07 -2.53 -24.56
N ASN A 134 8.37 -2.24 -24.51
CA ASN A 134 8.95 -1.09 -25.19
C ASN A 134 8.84 -1.24 -26.71
N ASN A 135 7.88 -0.59 -27.34
CA ASN A 135 7.94 -0.29 -28.78
C ASN A 135 8.83 0.93 -28.97
N SER A 136 10.14 0.70 -28.92
CA SER A 136 11.18 1.74 -28.99
C SER A 136 11.46 2.21 -30.41
N ASP A 137 10.51 2.75 -31.15
CA ASP A 137 10.82 3.43 -32.43
C ASP A 137 9.74 4.44 -32.89
N THR A 138 9.28 5.32 -32.01
CA THR A 138 8.32 6.35 -32.44
C THR A 138 8.69 7.73 -31.87
N SER A 139 9.10 8.62 -32.78
CA SER A 139 9.51 10.01 -32.49
C SER A 139 8.69 11.07 -33.24
N THR A 140 7.37 10.87 -33.39
CA THR A 140 6.49 11.85 -34.06
C THR A 140 5.22 12.15 -33.28
N THR A 141 4.62 13.34 -33.53
CA THR A 141 3.42 13.83 -32.83
C THR A 141 2.12 13.05 -33.09
N GLU A 142 2.10 12.13 -34.04
CA GLU A 142 1.02 11.13 -34.20
C GLU A 142 1.08 10.06 -33.07
N ASP A 143 2.16 10.05 -32.31
CA ASP A 143 2.49 9.06 -31.31
C ASP A 143 1.79 9.26 -29.97
N ILE A 144 1.28 10.45 -29.64
CA ILE A 144 0.58 10.70 -28.35
C ILE A 144 -0.74 9.92 -28.31
N ALA A 145 -1.48 9.88 -29.41
CA ALA A 145 -2.70 9.06 -29.49
C ALA A 145 -2.36 7.55 -29.50
N LEU A 146 -1.22 7.18 -30.08
CA LEU A 146 -0.72 5.81 -30.06
C LEU A 146 -0.17 5.43 -28.69
N LEU A 147 0.54 6.32 -28.01
CA LEU A 147 1.01 6.18 -26.61
C LEU A 147 -0.18 6.09 -25.64
N ASN A 148 -1.19 6.94 -25.79
CA ASN A 148 -2.43 6.81 -25.02
C ASN A 148 -3.13 5.49 -25.32
N LYS A 149 -3.23 5.08 -26.58
CA LYS A 149 -3.77 3.77 -26.94
C LYS A 149 -2.92 2.63 -26.36
N GLN A 150 -1.59 2.77 -26.28
CA GLN A 150 -0.68 1.77 -25.71
C GLN A 150 -0.72 1.74 -24.17
N MET A 151 -0.87 2.89 -23.49
CA MET A 151 -1.11 2.92 -22.04
C MET A 151 -2.38 2.14 -21.66
N TYR A 152 -3.41 2.18 -22.50
CA TYR A 152 -4.66 1.45 -22.26
C TYR A 152 -4.70 0.03 -22.87
N THR A 153 -3.73 -0.38 -23.68
CA THR A 153 -3.77 -1.70 -24.37
C THR A 153 -3.16 -2.86 -23.59
N GLY A 154 -2.82 -2.67 -22.31
CA GLY A 154 -2.39 -3.77 -21.44
C GLY A 154 -1.17 -4.54 -21.98
N THR A 155 -0.16 -3.82 -22.46
CA THR A 155 1.12 -4.42 -22.93
C THR A 155 2.07 -4.73 -21.78
N ALA A 156 1.73 -4.33 -20.55
CA ALA A 156 2.48 -4.67 -19.35
C ALA A 156 2.41 -6.18 -19.05
N TYR A 157 3.49 -6.71 -18.51
CA TYR A 157 3.53 -8.06 -17.97
C TYR A 157 4.51 -8.15 -16.80
N CYS A 158 4.27 -9.11 -15.92
CA CYS A 158 5.13 -9.37 -14.78
C CYS A 158 5.85 -10.70 -14.94
N LYS A 159 7.07 -10.76 -14.42
CA LYS A 159 7.81 -12.01 -14.24
C LYS A 159 8.00 -12.30 -12.75
N ILE A 160 7.73 -13.52 -12.34
CA ILE A 160 7.97 -14.01 -10.99
C ILE A 160 9.16 -14.95 -11.06
N HIS A 161 10.30 -14.51 -10.54
CA HIS A 161 11.53 -15.28 -10.55
C HIS A 161 11.73 -15.97 -9.19
N ILE A 162 11.97 -17.27 -9.19
CA ILE A 162 12.24 -18.04 -7.98
C ILE A 162 13.65 -18.58 -8.00
N TYR A 163 14.38 -18.33 -6.89
CA TYR A 163 15.76 -18.76 -6.72
C TYR A 163 15.90 -19.67 -5.50
N ASP A 164 16.79 -20.67 -5.60
CA ASP A 164 17.37 -21.37 -4.46
C ASP A 164 18.56 -20.57 -3.93
N THR A 165 18.49 -20.17 -2.69
CA THR A 165 19.51 -19.36 -2.00
C THR A 165 20.27 -20.14 -0.92
N LYS A 166 20.19 -21.47 -0.85
CA LYS A 166 20.99 -22.27 0.08
C LYS A 166 22.46 -21.87 0.07
N ASN A 167 22.99 -21.61 -1.11
CA ASN A 167 24.31 -21.02 -1.28
C ASN A 167 24.19 -19.53 -1.61
N ARG A 168 24.25 -18.66 -0.58
CA ARG A 168 24.15 -17.19 -0.74
C ARG A 168 25.24 -16.58 -1.63
N ASN A 169 26.38 -17.29 -1.85
CA ASN A 169 27.41 -16.82 -2.79
C ASN A 169 27.04 -17.11 -4.26
N LYS A 170 26.13 -18.05 -4.51
CA LYS A 170 25.73 -18.47 -5.85
C LYS A 170 24.28 -18.93 -5.88
N PRO A 171 23.32 -18.01 -5.71
CA PRO A 171 21.89 -18.30 -5.87
C PRO A 171 21.62 -18.92 -7.23
N LYS A 172 20.69 -19.88 -7.29
CA LYS A 172 20.34 -20.59 -8.52
C LYS A 172 18.88 -20.30 -8.86
N LYS A 173 18.62 -19.80 -10.07
CA LYS A 173 17.25 -19.68 -10.57
C LYS A 173 16.63 -21.07 -10.71
N ILE A 174 15.45 -21.26 -10.11
CA ILE A 174 14.63 -22.47 -10.20
C ILE A 174 13.67 -22.33 -11.37
N HIS A 175 12.87 -21.25 -11.37
CA HIS A 175 11.83 -21.03 -12.37
C HIS A 175 11.59 -19.54 -12.61
N THR A 176 10.93 -19.23 -13.70
CA THR A 176 10.36 -17.89 -13.98
C THR A 176 8.96 -18.10 -14.55
N PHE A 177 7.97 -17.47 -13.92
CA PHE A 177 6.60 -17.41 -14.39
C PHE A 177 6.35 -16.08 -15.08
N THR A 178 5.34 -16.03 -15.95
CA THR A 178 4.92 -14.81 -16.64
C THR A 178 3.42 -14.60 -16.48
N VAL A 179 3.01 -13.40 -16.12
CA VAL A 179 1.60 -12.99 -16.00
C VAL A 179 1.40 -11.71 -16.79
N LYS A 180 0.42 -11.66 -17.69
CA LYS A 180 0.04 -10.45 -18.41
C LYS A 180 -0.71 -9.51 -17.49
N GLY A 181 -0.31 -8.25 -17.44
CA GLY A 181 -0.87 -7.20 -16.59
C GLY A 181 0.20 -6.48 -15.78
N SER A 182 -0.18 -5.36 -15.18
CA SER A 182 0.64 -4.59 -14.25
C SER A 182 0.62 -5.23 -12.85
N TYR A 183 1.74 -5.22 -12.16
CA TYR A 183 1.81 -5.70 -10.78
C TYR A 183 0.96 -4.80 -9.87
N GLU A 184 0.13 -5.43 -9.05
CA GLU A 184 -0.66 -4.75 -8.04
C GLU A 184 -0.17 -5.06 -6.63
N ASP A 185 -0.09 -6.35 -6.30
CA ASP A 185 0.30 -6.77 -4.96
C ASP A 185 0.69 -8.25 -4.92
N SER A 186 1.26 -8.70 -3.81
CA SER A 186 1.53 -10.11 -3.55
C SER A 186 1.64 -10.39 -2.06
N ARG A 187 1.52 -11.66 -1.68
CA ARG A 187 1.61 -12.11 -0.27
C ARG A 187 2.23 -13.50 -0.18
N ILE A 188 2.90 -13.78 0.96
CA ILE A 188 3.19 -15.16 1.37
C ILE A 188 2.36 -15.50 2.59
N SER A 189 1.61 -16.59 2.52
CA SER A 189 0.87 -17.16 3.64
C SER A 189 0.97 -18.68 3.61
N ASP A 190 1.25 -19.32 4.77
CA ASP A 190 1.35 -20.77 4.95
C ASP A 190 2.29 -21.49 3.94
N GLY A 191 3.30 -20.78 3.43
CA GLY A 191 4.26 -21.32 2.46
C GLY A 191 3.78 -21.36 1.03
N TYR A 192 2.71 -20.63 0.73
CA TYR A 192 2.23 -20.32 -0.61
C TYR A 192 2.48 -18.85 -0.91
N PHE A 193 2.97 -18.58 -2.12
CA PHE A 193 3.07 -17.23 -2.67
C PHE A 193 1.82 -16.96 -3.48
N TYR A 194 1.17 -15.83 -3.24
CA TYR A 194 0.00 -15.32 -3.96
C TYR A 194 0.39 -14.04 -4.66
N PHE A 195 0.03 -13.93 -5.92
CA PHE A 195 0.39 -12.83 -6.81
C PHE A 195 -0.86 -12.25 -7.46
N PHE A 196 -0.90 -10.92 -7.59
CA PHE A 196 -2.01 -10.16 -8.14
C PHE A 196 -1.50 -9.20 -9.21
N ALA A 197 -2.17 -9.20 -10.37
CA ALA A 197 -1.87 -8.29 -11.47
C ALA A 197 -3.15 -7.74 -12.10
N GLN A 198 -3.17 -6.45 -12.38
CA GLN A 198 -4.25 -5.79 -13.10
C GLN A 198 -4.03 -5.93 -14.60
N ASN A 199 -4.94 -6.60 -15.27
CA ASN A 199 -4.95 -6.73 -16.72
C ASN A 199 -6.07 -5.88 -17.31
N MET A 200 -5.74 -4.67 -17.73
CA MET A 200 -6.66 -3.80 -18.45
C MET A 200 -6.94 -4.37 -19.83
N THR A 201 -8.19 -4.36 -20.27
CA THR A 201 -8.58 -4.87 -21.59
C THR A 201 -9.37 -3.82 -22.35
N GLN A 202 -9.29 -3.92 -23.68
CA GLN A 202 -10.06 -3.09 -24.60
C GLN A 202 -10.92 -3.96 -25.51
N LYS A 203 -11.93 -3.34 -26.12
CA LYS A 203 -12.72 -4.01 -27.16
C LYS A 203 -11.78 -4.43 -28.30
N PRO A 204 -11.68 -5.73 -28.62
CA PRO A 204 -10.78 -6.21 -29.65
C PRO A 204 -11.28 -5.77 -31.03
N ASP A 205 -10.35 -5.53 -31.95
CA ASP A 205 -10.68 -5.24 -33.36
C ASP A 205 -11.39 -6.43 -34.03
N LYS A 206 -11.09 -7.64 -33.57
CA LYS A 206 -11.70 -8.90 -33.99
C LYS A 206 -11.95 -9.81 -32.80
N GLU A 207 -13.13 -10.40 -32.76
CA GLU A 207 -13.53 -11.29 -31.65
C GLU A 207 -12.60 -12.50 -31.47
N GLU A 208 -11.91 -12.93 -32.53
CA GLU A 208 -10.97 -14.05 -32.49
C GLU A 208 -9.64 -13.73 -31.82
N ASN A 209 -9.34 -12.46 -31.57
CA ASN A 209 -8.12 -12.02 -30.90
C ASN A 209 -8.22 -12.20 -29.36
N TYR A 210 -8.45 -13.41 -28.90
CA TYR A 210 -8.71 -13.73 -27.48
C TYR A 210 -7.64 -13.23 -26.52
N GLU A 211 -6.37 -13.16 -26.95
CA GLU A 211 -5.25 -12.67 -26.12
C GLU A 211 -5.33 -11.17 -25.80
N GLU A 212 -6.15 -10.41 -26.52
CA GLU A 212 -6.35 -8.98 -26.28
C GLU A 212 -7.27 -8.74 -25.08
N TYR A 213 -8.23 -9.64 -24.81
CA TYR A 213 -9.25 -9.45 -23.79
C TYR A 213 -9.48 -10.63 -22.82
N ILE A 214 -8.77 -11.75 -22.98
CA ILE A 214 -8.75 -12.83 -21.99
C ILE A 214 -7.38 -12.85 -21.32
N PRO A 215 -7.30 -12.94 -19.98
CA PRO A 215 -6.04 -12.99 -19.27
C PRO A 215 -5.12 -14.12 -19.73
N VAL A 216 -3.83 -13.81 -19.84
CA VAL A 216 -2.77 -14.76 -20.24
C VAL A 216 -1.82 -14.99 -19.08
N VAL A 217 -1.62 -16.26 -18.72
CA VAL A 217 -0.70 -16.69 -17.65
C VAL A 217 0.20 -17.79 -18.22
N ASP A 218 1.52 -17.61 -18.13
CA ASP A 218 2.53 -18.53 -18.74
C ASP A 218 2.25 -18.85 -20.21
N GLY A 219 1.89 -17.82 -20.98
CA GLY A 219 1.58 -17.94 -22.41
C GLY A 219 0.30 -18.72 -22.73
N LYS A 220 -0.59 -18.91 -21.75
CA LYS A 220 -1.86 -19.61 -21.93
C LYS A 220 -3.03 -18.74 -21.52
N LEU A 221 -4.09 -18.76 -22.34
CA LEU A 221 -5.35 -18.11 -21.98
C LEU A 221 -5.95 -18.77 -20.72
N LEU A 222 -6.51 -17.94 -19.84
CA LEU A 222 -7.27 -18.44 -18.70
C LEU A 222 -8.57 -19.12 -19.20
N SER A 223 -8.94 -20.20 -18.53
CA SER A 223 -10.19 -20.91 -18.85
C SER A 223 -11.39 -20.15 -18.30
N GLU A 224 -12.49 -20.10 -19.02
CA GLU A 224 -13.78 -19.49 -18.62
C GLU A 224 -14.19 -19.85 -17.15
N LYS A 225 -14.03 -21.10 -16.76
CA LYS A 225 -14.35 -21.57 -15.38
C LYS A 225 -13.46 -20.98 -14.29
N ASP A 226 -12.35 -20.37 -14.66
CA ASP A 226 -11.37 -19.76 -13.76
C ASP A 226 -11.48 -18.22 -13.74
N ILE A 227 -12.46 -17.68 -14.49
CA ILE A 227 -12.80 -16.26 -14.53
C ILE A 227 -14.09 -16.04 -13.74
N PHE A 228 -14.06 -15.16 -12.74
CA PHE A 228 -15.20 -14.77 -11.95
C PHE A 228 -15.75 -13.43 -12.41
N LEU A 229 -17.06 -13.39 -12.67
CA LEU A 229 -17.78 -12.17 -13.02
C LEU A 229 -18.72 -11.84 -11.85
N PRO A 230 -18.41 -10.80 -11.04
CA PRO A 230 -19.32 -10.33 -9.98
C PRO A 230 -20.65 -9.82 -10.56
N GLU A 231 -21.72 -9.90 -9.78
CA GLU A 231 -22.99 -9.23 -10.11
C GLU A 231 -22.75 -7.71 -10.16
N ASP A 232 -23.40 -7.01 -11.08
CA ASP A 232 -23.29 -5.57 -11.28
C ASP A 232 -21.84 -5.07 -11.53
N CYS A 233 -21.05 -5.86 -12.24
CA CYS A 233 -19.69 -5.47 -12.62
C CYS A 233 -19.72 -4.30 -13.62
N LEU A 234 -18.95 -3.24 -13.32
CA LEU A 234 -18.83 -2.05 -14.18
C LEU A 234 -17.48 -2.00 -14.92
N SER A 235 -16.52 -2.82 -14.52
CA SER A 235 -15.18 -2.84 -15.09
C SER A 235 -15.06 -3.79 -16.28
N THR A 236 -14.20 -3.44 -17.23
CA THR A 236 -13.75 -4.35 -18.31
C THR A 236 -12.35 -4.93 -18.03
N SER A 237 -11.75 -4.56 -16.89
CA SER A 237 -10.44 -5.03 -16.47
C SER A 237 -10.54 -6.30 -15.62
N TYR A 238 -9.42 -7.01 -15.49
CA TYR A 238 -9.32 -8.22 -14.69
C TYR A 238 -8.25 -8.05 -13.61
N LEU A 239 -8.57 -8.43 -12.40
CA LEU A 239 -7.56 -8.83 -11.43
C LEU A 239 -7.19 -10.28 -11.70
N VAL A 240 -5.98 -10.51 -12.20
CA VAL A 240 -5.41 -11.85 -12.41
C VAL A 240 -4.70 -12.26 -11.14
N MET A 241 -5.05 -13.44 -10.64
CA MET A 241 -4.52 -14.00 -9.40
C MET A 241 -3.81 -15.31 -9.70
N ALA A 242 -2.61 -15.48 -9.16
CA ALA A 242 -1.85 -16.71 -9.27
C ALA A 242 -1.28 -17.13 -7.93
N SER A 243 -1.13 -18.42 -7.70
CA SER A 243 -0.48 -18.94 -6.50
C SER A 243 0.58 -20.00 -6.82
N ILE A 244 1.62 -20.08 -5.97
CA ILE A 244 2.74 -20.99 -6.12
C ILE A 244 3.01 -21.65 -4.77
N ASP A 245 3.12 -22.99 -4.72
CA ASP A 245 3.64 -23.71 -3.55
C ASP A 245 5.16 -23.55 -3.50
N LEU A 246 5.67 -22.82 -2.50
CA LEU A 246 7.11 -22.55 -2.35
C LEU A 246 7.95 -23.77 -2.00
N LYS A 247 7.32 -24.92 -1.67
CA LYS A 247 8.00 -26.21 -1.53
C LYS A 247 8.24 -26.88 -2.89
N GLN A 248 7.36 -26.62 -3.87
CA GLN A 248 7.39 -27.17 -5.24
C GLN A 248 7.17 -26.05 -6.26
N PRO A 249 8.10 -25.08 -6.38
CA PRO A 249 7.86 -23.82 -7.07
C PRO A 249 8.10 -23.88 -8.59
N GLU A 250 7.87 -25.01 -9.23
CA GLU A 250 8.06 -25.18 -10.67
C GLU A 250 6.77 -25.03 -11.51
N LYS A 251 5.63 -24.79 -10.84
CA LYS A 251 4.33 -24.62 -11.48
C LYS A 251 3.39 -23.78 -10.63
N PHE A 252 2.43 -23.14 -11.27
CA PHE A 252 1.32 -22.55 -10.54
C PHE A 252 0.48 -23.62 -9.83
N GLN A 253 0.08 -23.34 -8.60
CA GLN A 253 -0.85 -24.16 -7.82
C GLN A 253 -2.31 -23.84 -8.18
N ASP A 254 -2.60 -22.57 -8.45
CA ASP A 254 -3.90 -22.08 -8.91
C ASP A 254 -3.71 -20.80 -9.76
N THR A 255 -4.64 -20.56 -10.67
CA THR A 255 -4.73 -19.32 -11.43
C THR A 255 -6.20 -18.96 -11.59
N LYS A 256 -6.57 -17.73 -11.28
CA LYS A 256 -7.93 -17.20 -11.33
C LYS A 256 -7.91 -15.77 -11.87
N ALA A 257 -9.05 -15.30 -12.33
CA ALA A 257 -9.27 -13.88 -12.53
C ALA A 257 -10.65 -13.46 -12.01
N VAL A 258 -10.77 -12.22 -11.59
CA VAL A 258 -12.05 -11.58 -11.29
C VAL A 258 -12.16 -10.30 -12.10
N VAL A 259 -13.34 -10.03 -12.65
CA VAL A 259 -13.59 -8.79 -13.39
C VAL A 259 -13.83 -7.68 -12.38
N THR A 260 -12.91 -6.71 -12.29
CA THR A 260 -12.92 -5.60 -11.31
C THR A 260 -11.90 -4.54 -11.68
N GLY A 261 -12.10 -3.30 -11.24
CA GLY A 261 -11.11 -2.22 -11.32
C GLY A 261 -9.92 -2.43 -10.38
N ALA A 262 -10.10 -3.18 -9.30
CA ALA A 262 -9.05 -3.59 -8.35
C ALA A 262 -8.19 -2.43 -7.81
N GLU A 263 -8.83 -1.46 -7.15
CA GLU A 263 -8.15 -0.24 -6.67
C GLU A 263 -7.35 -0.48 -5.39
N LEU A 264 -7.95 -1.14 -4.40
CA LEU A 264 -7.30 -1.42 -3.12
C LEU A 264 -7.44 -2.89 -2.73
N PHE A 265 -6.45 -3.36 -1.98
CA PHE A 265 -6.37 -4.73 -1.50
C PHE A 265 -6.25 -4.77 0.02
N TYR A 266 -6.95 -5.71 0.63
CA TYR A 266 -6.70 -6.11 2.00
C TYR A 266 -6.65 -7.63 2.06
N VAL A 267 -5.57 -8.17 2.61
CA VAL A 267 -5.34 -9.63 2.68
C VAL A 267 -5.26 -10.06 4.13
N SER A 268 -6.36 -10.60 4.65
CA SER A 268 -6.40 -11.25 5.96
C SER A 268 -5.79 -12.66 5.91
N GLU A 269 -5.67 -13.34 7.04
CA GLU A 269 -5.18 -14.74 7.07
C GLU A 269 -5.99 -15.74 6.22
N LYS A 270 -7.22 -15.38 5.81
CA LYS A 270 -8.15 -16.33 5.15
C LYS A 270 -8.84 -15.78 3.91
N ASN A 271 -8.87 -14.47 3.76
CA ASN A 271 -9.60 -13.82 2.69
C ASN A 271 -8.78 -12.68 2.08
N ILE A 272 -8.96 -12.50 0.79
CA ILE A 272 -8.52 -11.36 0.03
C ILE A 272 -9.76 -10.51 -0.22
N TYR A 273 -9.71 -9.24 0.12
CA TYR A 273 -10.73 -8.25 -0.19
C TYR A 273 -10.19 -7.31 -1.24
N VAL A 274 -10.97 -7.10 -2.28
CA VAL A 274 -10.62 -6.23 -3.41
C VAL A 274 -11.72 -5.22 -3.58
N THR A 275 -11.36 -3.96 -3.74
CA THR A 275 -12.31 -2.87 -3.93
C THR A 275 -12.30 -2.35 -5.36
N ASP A 276 -13.41 -1.74 -5.74
CA ASP A 276 -13.64 -1.13 -7.05
C ASP A 276 -14.58 0.07 -6.83
N SER A 277 -14.07 1.30 -6.93
CA SER A 277 -14.83 2.50 -6.67
C SER A 277 -15.69 2.88 -7.87
N SER A 278 -16.85 3.44 -7.59
CA SER A 278 -17.78 3.97 -8.57
C SER A 278 -18.08 5.43 -8.24
N TYR A 279 -17.85 6.29 -9.19
CA TYR A 279 -18.08 7.72 -9.08
C TYR A 279 -19.41 8.11 -9.74
N PRO A 280 -19.96 9.32 -9.43
CA PRO A 280 -21.16 9.82 -10.05
C PRO A 280 -21.10 9.85 -11.58
N ASP A 281 -22.24 9.58 -12.21
CA ASP A 281 -22.42 9.87 -13.63
C ASP A 281 -22.72 11.37 -13.78
N TRP A 282 -21.74 12.10 -14.28
CA TRP A 282 -21.82 13.56 -14.44
C TRP A 282 -22.80 13.99 -15.53
N GLU A 283 -23.31 13.08 -16.34
CA GLU A 283 -24.33 13.33 -17.36
C GLU A 283 -25.74 12.97 -16.89
N GLU A 284 -25.89 12.56 -15.62
CA GLU A 284 -27.19 12.26 -15.02
C GLU A 284 -27.52 13.27 -13.90
N ALA A 285 -28.57 14.09 -14.10
CA ALA A 285 -29.01 15.05 -13.10
C ALA A 285 -29.65 14.36 -11.88
N GLY A 286 -29.36 14.90 -10.71
CA GLY A 286 -29.90 14.40 -9.44
C GLY A 286 -28.87 14.46 -8.31
N THR A 287 -29.22 13.89 -7.18
CA THR A 287 -28.26 13.70 -6.09
C THR A 287 -27.59 12.34 -6.27
N GLN A 288 -26.31 12.37 -6.53
CA GLN A 288 -25.47 11.17 -6.68
C GLN A 288 -24.35 11.17 -5.66
N SER A 289 -23.76 10.02 -5.42
CA SER A 289 -22.61 9.85 -4.53
C SER A 289 -21.71 8.74 -5.02
N ASP A 290 -20.44 8.83 -4.65
CA ASP A 290 -19.48 7.76 -4.78
C ASP A 290 -19.87 6.53 -3.94
N SER A 291 -19.37 5.38 -4.36
CA SER A 291 -19.56 4.11 -3.69
C SER A 291 -18.42 3.16 -3.99
N THR A 292 -18.25 2.15 -3.15
CA THR A 292 -17.21 1.13 -3.32
C THR A 292 -17.85 -0.26 -3.38
N LYS A 293 -17.56 -0.99 -4.44
CA LYS A 293 -17.81 -2.44 -4.51
C LYS A 293 -16.69 -3.19 -3.83
N VAL A 294 -17.02 -4.26 -3.15
CA VAL A 294 -16.07 -5.11 -2.44
C VAL A 294 -16.28 -6.55 -2.88
N SER A 295 -15.21 -7.21 -3.31
CA SER A 295 -15.18 -8.64 -3.59
C SER A 295 -14.38 -9.37 -2.53
N ARG A 296 -14.92 -10.48 -2.00
CA ARG A 296 -14.24 -11.35 -1.04
C ARG A 296 -13.86 -12.67 -1.70
N ILE A 297 -12.57 -12.93 -1.75
CA ILE A 297 -11.97 -14.15 -2.27
C ILE A 297 -11.38 -14.93 -1.09
N SER A 298 -11.87 -16.14 -0.81
CA SER A 298 -11.22 -17.02 0.14
C SER A 298 -9.97 -17.63 -0.48
N TYR A 299 -8.91 -17.81 0.32
CA TYR A 299 -7.70 -18.49 -0.11
C TYR A 299 -7.21 -19.48 0.95
N ARG A 300 -6.76 -20.64 0.50
CA ARG A 300 -6.22 -21.69 1.38
C ARG A 300 -5.45 -22.73 0.57
N ASP A 301 -4.31 -23.19 1.09
CA ASP A 301 -3.49 -24.22 0.46
C ASP A 301 -3.19 -23.93 -1.03
N GLY A 302 -2.97 -22.65 -1.34
CA GLY A 302 -2.73 -22.17 -2.69
C GLY A 302 -3.98 -22.16 -3.59
N LYS A 303 -5.20 -22.38 -3.08
CA LYS A 303 -6.45 -22.33 -3.86
C LYS A 303 -7.23 -21.06 -3.54
N MET A 304 -7.82 -20.47 -4.57
CA MET A 304 -8.57 -19.20 -4.48
C MET A 304 -9.99 -19.37 -5.00
N LYS A 305 -10.95 -18.71 -4.35
CA LYS A 305 -12.36 -18.78 -4.72
C LYS A 305 -13.11 -17.50 -4.37
N LEU A 306 -13.82 -16.90 -5.34
CA LEU A 306 -14.74 -15.80 -5.05
C LEU A 306 -15.92 -16.33 -4.20
N GLU A 307 -16.14 -15.71 -3.05
CA GLU A 307 -17.14 -16.14 -2.08
C GLU A 307 -18.32 -15.18 -1.99
N ALA A 308 -18.10 -13.89 -2.18
CA ALA A 308 -19.14 -12.88 -2.08
C ALA A 308 -18.74 -11.59 -2.76
N SER A 309 -19.73 -10.81 -3.16
CA SER A 309 -19.61 -9.40 -3.53
C SER A 309 -20.63 -8.57 -2.76
N GLY A 310 -20.33 -7.30 -2.54
CA GLY A 310 -21.19 -6.35 -1.86
C GLY A 310 -20.76 -4.93 -2.16
N SER A 311 -21.48 -3.93 -1.64
CA SER A 311 -21.12 -2.52 -1.81
C SER A 311 -21.39 -1.72 -0.55
N VAL A 312 -20.66 -0.61 -0.41
CA VAL A 312 -20.83 0.43 0.60
C VAL A 312 -20.84 1.79 -0.07
N GLU A 313 -21.44 2.79 0.57
CA GLU A 313 -21.36 4.18 0.08
C GLU A 313 -20.02 4.79 0.43
N GLY A 314 -19.49 5.66 -0.44
CA GLY A 314 -18.21 6.35 -0.30
C GLY A 314 -17.01 5.52 -0.78
N VAL A 315 -15.86 6.16 -0.81
CA VAL A 315 -14.57 5.60 -1.21
C VAL A 315 -13.62 5.50 -0.02
N LEU A 316 -12.66 4.60 -0.11
CA LEU A 316 -11.64 4.41 0.91
C LEU A 316 -10.44 5.32 0.64
N THR A 317 -9.79 5.80 1.70
CA THR A 317 -8.55 6.56 1.61
C THR A 317 -7.38 5.65 1.21
N ASP A 318 -7.34 4.45 1.80
CA ASP A 318 -6.29 3.46 1.62
C ASP A 318 -6.79 2.06 2.04
N ASP A 319 -5.96 1.05 1.95
CA ASP A 319 -6.28 -0.32 2.36
C ASP A 319 -6.34 -0.52 3.90
N MET A 320 -5.80 0.47 4.71
CA MET A 320 -5.97 0.57 6.15
C MET A 320 -7.38 0.75 6.59
N ALA A 321 -8.17 1.37 5.73
CA ALA A 321 -9.58 1.56 5.95
C ALA A 321 -10.35 0.24 5.95
N MET A 322 -9.68 -0.91 5.75
CA MET A 322 -10.24 -2.26 5.81
C MET A 322 -9.58 -3.11 6.90
N SER A 323 -10.36 -3.97 7.57
CA SER A 323 -9.85 -5.00 8.47
C SER A 323 -10.84 -6.13 8.67
N GLU A 324 -10.40 -7.38 8.62
CA GLU A 324 -11.24 -8.53 8.99
C GLU A 324 -11.05 -8.88 10.47
N TYR A 325 -12.14 -8.86 11.23
CA TYR A 325 -12.11 -9.28 12.63
C TYR A 325 -13.29 -10.16 12.97
N GLN A 326 -13.02 -11.32 13.58
CA GLN A 326 -14.03 -12.32 13.94
C GLN A 326 -14.98 -12.70 12.76
N GLY A 327 -14.42 -12.74 11.55
CA GLY A 327 -15.15 -13.10 10.32
C GLY A 327 -16.11 -12.02 9.82
N ASN A 328 -15.93 -10.77 10.21
CA ASN A 328 -16.59 -9.61 9.65
C ASN A 328 -15.55 -8.67 9.04
N LEU A 329 -15.86 -8.10 7.90
CA LEU A 329 -15.07 -7.00 7.33
C LEU A 329 -15.54 -5.69 7.96
N ARG A 330 -14.60 -4.92 8.49
CA ARG A 330 -14.79 -3.53 8.92
C ARG A 330 -14.23 -2.65 7.82
N ILE A 331 -14.96 -1.61 7.42
CA ILE A 331 -14.57 -0.72 6.34
C ILE A 331 -15.00 0.71 6.67
N ALA A 332 -14.06 1.65 6.53
CA ALA A 332 -14.31 3.06 6.71
C ALA A 332 -14.21 3.78 5.36
N THR A 333 -15.14 4.68 5.09
CA THR A 333 -15.21 5.40 3.82
C THR A 333 -15.51 6.88 4.01
N THR A 334 -15.02 7.69 3.09
CA THR A 334 -15.47 9.07 2.89
C THR A 334 -16.46 9.08 1.74
N LYS A 335 -17.69 9.53 1.99
CA LYS A 335 -18.75 9.69 1.00
C LYS A 335 -18.91 11.15 0.63
N THR A 336 -18.82 11.46 -0.65
CA THR A 336 -19.20 12.78 -1.17
C THR A 336 -20.51 12.67 -1.93
N ALA A 337 -21.48 13.51 -1.56
CA ALA A 337 -22.77 13.61 -2.24
C ALA A 337 -22.76 14.87 -3.11
N TYR A 338 -23.09 14.73 -4.37
CA TYR A 338 -23.08 15.76 -5.39
C TYR A 338 -24.51 16.07 -5.84
N GLY A 339 -24.88 17.36 -5.90
CA GLY A 339 -26.08 17.82 -6.57
C GLY A 339 -25.75 18.17 -8.02
N ILE A 340 -26.21 17.39 -8.98
CA ILE A 340 -25.96 17.59 -10.40
C ILE A 340 -27.22 18.14 -11.06
N GLU A 341 -27.15 19.32 -11.70
CA GLU A 341 -28.24 19.95 -12.40
C GLU A 341 -27.99 20.06 -13.91
N LYS A 342 -29.05 19.93 -14.70
CA LYS A 342 -28.97 20.14 -16.15
C LYS A 342 -28.85 21.63 -16.46
N VAL A 343 -27.90 21.97 -17.31
CA VAL A 343 -27.78 23.28 -17.90
C VAL A 343 -28.47 23.23 -19.25
N THR A 344 -29.48 24.10 -19.47
CA THR A 344 -30.23 24.16 -20.71
C THR A 344 -30.01 25.50 -21.42
N ASP A 345 -30.03 25.47 -22.75
CA ASP A 345 -30.05 26.70 -23.54
C ASP A 345 -31.35 27.47 -23.29
N ASP A 346 -31.24 28.80 -23.09
CA ASP A 346 -32.38 29.67 -22.78
C ASP A 346 -33.32 29.92 -23.97
N ILE A 347 -32.91 29.57 -25.19
CA ILE A 347 -33.65 29.86 -26.42
C ILE A 347 -34.55 28.69 -26.82
N ASP A 348 -34.02 27.48 -26.82
CA ASP A 348 -34.74 26.27 -27.28
C ASP A 348 -34.96 25.22 -26.18
N GLY A 349 -34.31 25.37 -25.02
CA GLY A 349 -34.41 24.46 -23.88
C GLY A 349 -33.65 23.15 -24.05
N GLU A 350 -32.78 23.05 -25.06
CA GLU A 350 -31.91 21.87 -25.23
C GLU A 350 -30.89 21.79 -24.08
N ILE A 351 -30.52 20.56 -23.68
CA ILE A 351 -29.49 20.34 -22.67
C ILE A 351 -28.14 20.61 -23.31
N ILE A 352 -27.44 21.64 -22.81
CA ILE A 352 -26.10 22.02 -23.26
C ILE A 352 -24.99 21.57 -22.31
N GLY A 353 -25.33 20.97 -21.17
CA GLY A 353 -24.36 20.45 -20.21
C GLY A 353 -24.98 20.08 -18.86
N TYR A 354 -24.11 19.84 -17.91
CA TYR A 354 -24.45 19.54 -16.52
C TYR A 354 -23.53 20.35 -15.61
N ASP A 355 -24.04 20.78 -14.47
CA ASP A 355 -23.29 21.52 -13.47
C ASP A 355 -23.44 20.94 -12.08
N THR A 356 -22.38 21.00 -11.28
CA THR A 356 -22.37 20.52 -9.90
C THR A 356 -22.64 21.71 -8.97
N GLN A 357 -23.78 21.72 -8.29
CA GLN A 357 -24.20 22.81 -7.43
C GLN A 357 -23.49 22.79 -6.08
N GLU A 358 -23.67 21.74 -5.32
CA GLU A 358 -23.06 21.58 -3.99
C GLU A 358 -22.58 20.15 -3.80
N SER A 359 -21.42 20.02 -3.16
CA SER A 359 -20.95 18.74 -2.64
C SER A 359 -20.92 18.76 -1.12
N THR A 360 -21.28 17.64 -0.51
CA THR A 360 -21.19 17.48 0.94
C THR A 360 -20.51 16.16 1.26
N THR A 361 -19.44 16.26 2.06
CA THR A 361 -18.63 15.10 2.48
C THR A 361 -19.07 14.58 3.85
N TYR A 362 -19.13 13.28 3.99
CA TYR A 362 -19.45 12.55 5.21
C TYR A 362 -18.55 11.32 5.34
N ASN A 363 -18.13 11.01 6.56
CA ASN A 363 -17.40 9.76 6.80
C ASN A 363 -18.35 8.70 7.36
N GLN A 364 -18.06 7.46 7.03
CA GLN A 364 -18.90 6.31 7.37
C GLN A 364 -18.02 5.13 7.80
N LEU A 365 -18.58 4.28 8.65
CA LEU A 365 -17.95 3.02 9.02
C LEU A 365 -18.99 1.91 8.90
N TYR A 366 -18.64 0.85 8.19
CA TYR A 366 -19.50 -0.32 7.98
C TYR A 366 -18.87 -1.57 8.59
N ILE A 367 -19.73 -2.47 9.07
CA ILE A 367 -19.37 -3.83 9.44
C ILE A 367 -20.16 -4.78 8.55
N LEU A 368 -19.44 -5.52 7.71
CA LEU A 368 -20.01 -6.45 6.74
C LEU A 368 -19.84 -7.89 7.22
N GLY A 369 -20.85 -8.70 7.02
CA GLY A 369 -20.78 -10.14 7.29
C GLY A 369 -19.99 -10.90 6.20
N LYS A 370 -19.81 -12.20 6.38
CA LYS A 370 -19.13 -13.08 5.41
C LYS A 370 -19.72 -13.05 4.00
N ASN A 371 -20.97 -12.68 3.85
CA ASN A 371 -21.66 -12.50 2.57
C ASN A 371 -21.63 -11.05 2.08
N LEU A 372 -20.78 -10.22 2.67
CA LEU A 372 -20.61 -8.79 2.43
C LEU A 372 -21.91 -7.96 2.57
N LYS A 373 -22.91 -8.47 3.29
CA LYS A 373 -24.08 -7.68 3.67
C LYS A 373 -23.80 -6.89 4.94
N ILE A 374 -24.23 -5.64 4.96
CA ILE A 374 -24.08 -4.73 6.11
C ILE A 374 -24.80 -5.32 7.34
N LYS A 375 -24.08 -5.47 8.43
CA LYS A 375 -24.58 -5.86 9.75
C LYS A 375 -24.84 -4.66 10.65
N GLY A 376 -23.96 -3.69 10.62
CA GLY A 376 -24.04 -2.43 11.34
C GLY A 376 -23.26 -1.35 10.66
N LYS A 377 -23.54 -0.10 10.99
CA LYS A 377 -22.88 1.06 10.42
C LYS A 377 -22.93 2.27 11.35
N ILE A 378 -21.97 3.18 11.16
CA ILE A 378 -22.02 4.57 11.62
C ILE A 378 -22.05 5.43 10.37
N GLU A 379 -22.96 6.41 10.33
CA GLU A 379 -23.11 7.33 9.22
C GLU A 379 -22.90 8.77 9.70
N ASN A 380 -22.56 9.64 8.79
CA ASN A 380 -22.42 11.09 9.03
C ASN A 380 -21.39 11.44 10.11
N LEU A 381 -20.32 10.67 10.24
CA LEU A 381 -19.22 11.01 11.12
C LEU A 381 -18.46 12.22 10.54
N ALA A 382 -18.20 13.24 11.34
CA ALA A 382 -17.38 14.41 10.98
C ALA A 382 -17.76 15.05 9.63
N LYS A 383 -19.00 15.55 9.53
CA LYS A 383 -19.51 16.21 8.31
C LYS A 383 -18.57 17.32 7.81
N GLY A 384 -18.20 17.27 6.52
CA GLY A 384 -17.33 18.23 5.86
C GLY A 384 -15.84 17.99 6.13
N GLU A 385 -15.48 16.89 6.76
CA GLU A 385 -14.11 16.40 6.95
C GLU A 385 -13.91 15.11 6.13
N GLU A 386 -12.67 14.78 5.79
CA GLU A 386 -12.28 13.54 5.11
C GLU A 386 -11.47 12.65 6.05
N ILE A 387 -11.48 11.33 5.82
CA ILE A 387 -10.64 10.38 6.55
C ILE A 387 -9.20 10.51 6.06
N TYR A 388 -8.26 10.65 6.99
CA TYR A 388 -6.82 10.69 6.75
C TYR A 388 -6.12 9.41 7.19
N ALA A 389 -6.51 8.86 8.33
CA ALA A 389 -5.97 7.58 8.79
C ALA A 389 -7.04 6.77 9.50
N VAL A 390 -6.95 5.45 9.35
CA VAL A 390 -7.79 4.49 10.05
C VAL A 390 -6.92 3.45 10.73
N ARG A 391 -7.32 3.02 11.94
CA ARG A 391 -6.71 1.92 12.64
C ARG A 391 -7.72 1.06 13.37
N PHE A 392 -7.73 -0.22 13.06
CA PHE A 392 -8.57 -1.18 13.79
C PHE A 392 -7.71 -2.01 14.75
N LEU A 393 -7.95 -1.91 16.06
CA LEU A 393 -7.26 -2.66 17.11
C LEU A 393 -8.27 -3.45 17.93
N GLY A 394 -8.28 -4.78 17.82
CA GLY A 394 -9.25 -5.63 18.50
C GLY A 394 -10.70 -5.20 18.24
N ASN A 395 -11.41 -4.85 19.31
CA ASN A 395 -12.80 -4.38 19.24
C ASN A 395 -12.94 -2.87 19.07
N THR A 396 -11.87 -2.15 18.79
CA THR A 396 -11.90 -0.69 18.66
C THR A 396 -11.39 -0.25 17.29
N GLY A 397 -12.05 0.73 16.70
CA GLY A 397 -11.58 1.46 15.52
C GLY A 397 -11.12 2.86 15.93
N TYR A 398 -10.00 3.30 15.37
CA TYR A 398 -9.49 4.68 15.48
C TYR A 398 -9.53 5.31 14.12
N VAL A 399 -10.14 6.50 14.02
CA VAL A 399 -10.34 7.22 12.75
C VAL A 399 -9.91 8.66 12.94
N VAL A 400 -8.95 9.10 12.15
CA VAL A 400 -8.54 10.50 12.05
C VAL A 400 -9.28 11.12 10.88
N THR A 401 -9.94 12.25 11.14
CA THR A 401 -10.55 13.05 10.07
C THR A 401 -9.99 14.46 10.12
N PHE A 402 -9.90 15.16 9.01
CA PHE A 402 -9.33 16.51 8.93
C PHE A 402 -10.08 17.46 8.02
N ARG A 403 -10.12 18.74 8.45
CA ARG A 403 -10.38 19.90 7.62
C ARG A 403 -9.60 21.13 8.08
N GLN A 404 -9.51 21.40 9.36
CA GLN A 404 -8.76 22.51 9.98
C GLN A 404 -8.23 22.19 11.40
N THR A 405 -8.88 21.29 12.12
CA THR A 405 -8.47 20.79 13.44
C THR A 405 -9.00 19.37 13.60
N ASP A 406 -8.12 18.44 13.91
CA ASP A 406 -8.42 17.02 13.86
C ASP A 406 -9.07 16.46 15.09
N PRO A 407 -10.13 15.69 14.90
CA PRO A 407 -10.47 14.67 15.87
C PRO A 407 -9.90 13.29 15.53
N LEU A 408 -9.24 12.68 16.49
CA LEU A 408 -9.10 11.24 16.56
C LEU A 408 -10.35 10.65 17.20
N PHE A 409 -11.17 9.95 16.45
CA PHE A 409 -12.32 9.21 16.97
C PHE A 409 -11.91 7.84 17.44
N SER A 410 -12.44 7.40 18.56
CA SER A 410 -12.44 6.01 19.01
C SER A 410 -13.85 5.43 18.88
N ILE A 411 -13.96 4.22 18.33
CA ILE A 411 -15.21 3.60 17.94
C ILE A 411 -15.27 2.18 18.50
N ASP A 412 -16.32 1.86 19.28
CA ASP A 412 -16.60 0.51 19.75
C ASP A 412 -17.21 -0.34 18.63
N LEU A 413 -16.55 -1.43 18.32
CA LEU A 413 -16.93 -2.42 17.30
C LEU A 413 -17.22 -3.79 17.93
N SER A 414 -17.36 -3.90 19.25
CA SER A 414 -17.58 -5.15 19.98
C SER A 414 -18.92 -5.82 19.62
N ASP A 415 -19.97 -5.03 19.37
CA ASP A 415 -21.21 -5.51 18.78
C ASP A 415 -21.25 -5.16 17.27
N PRO A 416 -21.02 -6.10 16.36
CA PRO A 416 -21.05 -5.83 14.92
C PRO A 416 -22.36 -5.23 14.39
N LYS A 417 -23.43 -5.27 15.16
CA LYS A 417 -24.73 -4.71 14.76
C LYS A 417 -24.96 -3.30 15.27
N LYS A 418 -24.16 -2.86 16.24
CA LYS A 418 -24.35 -1.58 16.94
C LYS A 418 -23.01 -0.88 17.20
N PRO A 419 -22.21 -0.60 16.16
CA PRO A 419 -21.02 0.18 16.33
C PRO A 419 -21.37 1.57 16.89
N LYS A 420 -20.51 2.14 17.73
CA LYS A 420 -20.77 3.45 18.36
C LYS A 420 -19.48 4.22 18.62
N VAL A 421 -19.51 5.52 18.45
CA VAL A 421 -18.42 6.40 18.87
C VAL A 421 -18.31 6.38 20.39
N LEU A 422 -17.12 6.13 20.92
CA LEU A 422 -16.79 6.17 22.34
C LEU A 422 -16.25 7.51 22.78
N GLY A 423 -15.33 8.06 22.02
CA GLY A 423 -14.64 9.30 22.33
C GLY A 423 -14.19 10.05 21.08
N LYS A 424 -13.76 11.28 21.33
CA LYS A 424 -13.22 12.18 20.31
C LYS A 424 -12.12 13.02 20.97
N LEU A 425 -10.87 12.77 20.60
CA LEU A 425 -9.72 13.58 21.03
C LEU A 425 -9.47 14.63 19.94
N LYS A 426 -9.39 15.91 20.34
CA LYS A 426 -9.00 16.99 19.45
C LYS A 426 -7.53 17.33 19.67
N ILE A 427 -6.74 17.32 18.61
CA ILE A 427 -5.30 17.61 18.60
C ILE A 427 -4.97 18.68 17.57
N SER A 428 -3.81 19.33 17.66
CA SER A 428 -3.27 20.18 16.61
C SER A 428 -2.68 19.32 15.50
N GLY A 429 -2.89 19.71 14.22
CA GLY A 429 -2.45 18.94 13.07
C GLY A 429 -3.08 17.54 12.98
N PHE A 430 -2.55 16.61 12.20
CA PHE A 430 -3.17 15.33 11.92
C PHE A 430 -2.16 14.19 11.80
N SER A 431 -2.62 12.95 11.98
CA SER A 431 -1.85 11.75 11.68
C SER A 431 -2.28 11.21 10.33
N GLU A 432 -1.31 11.01 9.44
CA GLU A 432 -1.46 10.31 8.15
C GLU A 432 -1.31 8.80 8.34
N TYR A 433 -0.54 8.40 9.34
CA TYR A 433 -0.25 7.03 9.67
C TYR A 433 -0.47 6.75 11.16
N LEU A 434 -1.14 5.64 11.47
CA LEU A 434 -1.37 5.16 12.83
C LEU A 434 -0.83 3.75 13.00
N HIS A 435 -0.11 3.45 14.08
CA HIS A 435 0.47 2.15 14.39
C HIS A 435 0.20 1.73 15.85
N GLY A 436 -0.31 0.52 16.08
CA GLY A 436 -0.40 -0.02 17.44
C GLY A 436 0.99 -0.24 18.03
N TYR A 437 1.31 0.40 19.15
CA TYR A 437 2.63 0.33 19.76
C TYR A 437 2.58 -0.30 21.16
N GLY A 438 2.37 -1.60 21.19
CA GLY A 438 2.18 -2.36 22.41
C GLY A 438 0.79 -2.22 23.03
N GLU A 439 0.62 -2.68 24.27
CA GLU A 439 -0.66 -2.68 24.95
C GLU A 439 -1.08 -1.26 25.34
N GLY A 440 -2.26 -0.84 24.88
CA GLY A 440 -2.86 0.45 25.21
C GLY A 440 -2.17 1.68 24.62
N MET A 441 -1.28 1.53 23.63
CA MET A 441 -0.59 2.64 22.98
C MET A 441 -0.79 2.65 21.48
N LEU A 442 -0.93 3.85 20.91
CA LEU A 442 -1.06 4.10 19.47
C LEU A 442 -0.05 5.17 19.05
N LEU A 443 0.83 4.81 18.12
CA LEU A 443 1.78 5.72 17.50
C LEU A 443 1.09 6.44 16.35
N GLY A 444 1.28 7.74 16.22
CA GLY A 444 0.86 8.56 15.08
C GLY A 444 2.04 9.25 14.44
N LEU A 445 2.20 9.12 13.14
CA LEU A 445 3.10 9.92 12.32
C LEU A 445 2.26 10.78 11.38
N GLY A 446 2.55 12.07 11.30
CA GLY A 446 1.73 12.98 10.52
C GLY A 446 2.28 14.40 10.49
N MET A 447 1.38 15.35 10.30
CA MET A 447 1.72 16.75 10.13
C MET A 447 1.22 17.60 11.29
N GLU A 448 2.01 18.57 11.71
CA GLU A 448 1.60 19.65 12.60
C GLU A 448 0.92 20.74 11.76
N ALA A 449 -0.11 21.37 12.29
CA ALA A 449 -0.81 22.46 11.63
C ALA A 449 -1.19 23.56 12.62
N ASP A 450 -1.19 24.81 12.15
CA ASP A 450 -1.64 25.95 12.95
C ASP A 450 -3.12 25.82 13.33
N GLU A 451 -3.45 26.01 14.59
CA GLU A 451 -4.81 25.83 15.11
C GLU A 451 -5.82 26.85 14.58
N LYS A 452 -5.38 27.98 14.00
CA LYS A 452 -6.25 29.09 13.59
C LYS A 452 -6.68 28.98 12.14
N ASP A 453 -5.75 28.60 11.25
CA ASP A 453 -6.01 28.58 9.80
C ASP A 453 -5.81 27.20 9.17
N GLY A 454 -5.28 26.23 9.94
CA GLY A 454 -5.03 24.86 9.46
C GLY A 454 -3.80 24.72 8.56
N ALA A 455 -2.95 25.76 8.47
CA ALA A 455 -1.74 25.73 7.66
C ALA A 455 -0.76 24.67 8.18
N VAL A 456 -0.31 23.78 7.30
CA VAL A 456 0.67 22.74 7.65
C VAL A 456 2.03 23.37 7.95
N GLU A 457 2.60 23.06 9.11
CA GLU A 457 3.88 23.61 9.56
C GLU A 457 5.05 22.65 9.34
N GLY A 458 4.82 21.35 9.21
CA GLY A 458 5.80 20.28 9.03
C GLY A 458 5.39 19.01 9.77
N MET A 459 6.32 18.08 9.91
CA MET A 459 6.03 16.77 10.48
C MET A 459 5.92 16.77 12.00
N LYS A 460 5.22 15.76 12.54
CA LYS A 460 5.19 15.42 13.96
C LYS A 460 5.13 13.91 14.19
N LEU A 461 5.58 13.48 15.35
CA LEU A 461 5.40 12.13 15.87
C LEU A 461 4.59 12.22 17.18
N SER A 462 3.52 11.44 17.31
CA SER A 462 2.63 11.47 18.47
C SER A 462 2.51 10.08 19.08
N MET A 463 2.33 10.01 20.41
CA MET A 463 1.98 8.79 21.11
C MET A 463 0.68 9.01 21.86
N PHE A 464 -0.30 8.15 21.62
CA PHE A 464 -1.60 8.20 22.26
C PHE A 464 -1.74 7.06 23.26
N ASP A 465 -2.22 7.36 24.47
CA ASP A 465 -2.74 6.37 25.40
C ASP A 465 -4.17 6.03 25.00
N ILE A 466 -4.38 4.79 24.61
CA ILE A 466 -5.66 4.21 24.19
C ILE A 466 -6.16 3.12 25.14
N SER A 467 -5.58 3.02 26.33
CA SER A 467 -5.97 2.04 27.36
C SER A 467 -7.43 2.17 27.79
N ASP A 468 -7.97 3.40 27.79
CA ASP A 468 -9.40 3.69 27.85
C ASP A 468 -9.85 4.33 26.54
N PRO A 469 -10.48 3.57 25.63
CA PRO A 469 -10.93 4.12 24.36
C PRO A 469 -11.99 5.23 24.48
N SER A 470 -12.60 5.44 25.65
CA SER A 470 -13.52 6.55 25.87
C SER A 470 -12.81 7.85 26.29
N ASP A 471 -11.53 7.78 26.67
CA ASP A 471 -10.72 8.92 27.14
C ASP A 471 -9.29 8.86 26.57
N VAL A 472 -9.17 8.76 25.25
CA VAL A 472 -7.89 8.75 24.53
C VAL A 472 -7.13 10.05 24.78
N LYS A 473 -5.81 9.94 25.02
CA LYS A 473 -4.94 11.09 25.32
C LYS A 473 -3.66 11.07 24.50
N GLU A 474 -3.25 12.20 23.95
CA GLU A 474 -1.89 12.37 23.46
C GLU A 474 -0.94 12.50 24.65
N THR A 475 -0.07 11.53 24.86
CA THR A 475 0.84 11.46 26.02
C THR A 475 2.23 11.96 25.71
N ALA A 476 2.62 11.97 24.45
CA ALA A 476 3.87 12.55 23.96
C ALA A 476 3.71 13.05 22.53
N LYS A 477 4.42 14.13 22.24
CA LYS A 477 4.57 14.69 20.89
C LYS A 477 6.04 15.07 20.69
N GLU A 478 6.60 14.72 19.54
CA GLU A 478 7.89 15.16 19.05
C GLU A 478 7.68 16.12 17.89
N ASP A 479 8.27 17.29 17.98
CA ASP A 479 8.24 18.32 16.95
C ASP A 479 9.28 17.99 15.87
N LEU A 480 8.83 17.74 14.66
CA LEU A 480 9.64 17.44 13.49
C LEU A 480 9.42 18.46 12.36
N THR A 481 8.97 19.69 12.71
CA THR A 481 8.65 20.75 11.73
C THR A 481 9.84 21.23 10.89
N GLU A 482 11.06 20.76 11.19
CA GLU A 482 12.21 20.91 10.29
C GLU A 482 12.16 19.98 9.06
N TYR A 483 11.20 19.05 8.99
CA TYR A 483 10.95 18.16 7.87
C TYR A 483 9.54 18.38 7.34
N GLY A 484 9.38 18.30 6.02
CA GLY A 484 8.09 18.45 5.34
C GLY A 484 7.58 17.15 4.74
N TYR A 485 8.38 16.08 4.72
CA TYR A 485 8.05 14.83 4.06
C TYR A 485 8.74 13.62 4.68
N ALA A 486 8.02 12.52 4.73
CA ALA A 486 8.55 11.17 4.90
C ALA A 486 7.74 10.19 4.05
N GLY A 487 8.38 9.27 3.37
CA GLY A 487 7.67 8.19 2.64
C GLY A 487 6.81 7.35 3.59
N ALA A 488 7.23 7.22 4.83
CA ALA A 488 6.52 6.58 5.94
C ALA A 488 5.11 7.15 6.25
N LEU A 489 4.74 8.30 5.73
CA LEU A 489 3.39 8.85 5.81
C LEU A 489 2.42 8.12 4.87
N TYR A 490 2.95 7.56 3.77
CA TYR A 490 2.19 6.99 2.66
C TYR A 490 2.48 5.49 2.42
N ASP A 491 3.66 5.02 2.83
CA ASP A 491 4.07 3.61 2.77
C ASP A 491 4.53 3.14 4.16
N TYR A 492 3.67 2.39 4.84
CA TYR A 492 3.96 1.84 6.16
C TYR A 492 5.20 0.94 6.21
N LYS A 493 5.59 0.33 5.10
CA LYS A 493 6.81 -0.48 5.02
C LYS A 493 8.07 0.36 5.24
N GLU A 494 7.97 1.70 5.10
CA GLU A 494 9.05 2.63 5.43
C GLU A 494 9.20 2.93 6.92
N VAL A 495 8.24 2.51 7.73
CA VAL A 495 8.31 2.64 9.19
C VAL A 495 8.94 1.39 9.79
N LEU A 496 10.04 1.56 10.48
CA LEU A 496 10.51 0.58 11.46
C LEU A 496 9.77 0.84 12.77
N ALA A 497 8.82 0.01 13.16
CA ALA A 497 8.14 0.10 14.43
C ALA A 497 8.22 -1.26 15.15
N ASP A 498 9.07 -1.34 16.15
CA ASP A 498 9.30 -2.54 16.95
C ASP A 498 9.18 -2.21 18.42
N GLN A 499 8.08 -2.63 19.03
CA GLN A 499 7.78 -2.37 20.42
C GLN A 499 8.65 -3.21 21.37
N GLU A 500 9.01 -4.44 21.02
CA GLU A 500 9.84 -5.29 21.88
C GLU A 500 11.25 -4.74 21.98
N LYS A 501 11.81 -4.24 20.89
CA LYS A 501 13.11 -3.59 20.81
C LYS A 501 13.03 -2.10 21.20
N ASN A 502 11.83 -1.57 21.31
CA ASN A 502 11.52 -0.15 21.54
C ASN A 502 12.23 0.76 20.51
N LEU A 503 11.97 0.50 19.23
CA LEU A 503 12.52 1.24 18.10
C LEU A 503 11.41 1.78 17.22
N ILE A 504 11.52 3.07 16.87
CA ILE A 504 10.68 3.76 15.90
C ILE A 504 11.62 4.47 14.94
N GLY A 505 11.64 4.08 13.67
CA GLY A 505 12.59 4.62 12.71
C GLY A 505 11.95 4.89 11.34
N PHE A 506 12.34 5.98 10.71
CA PHE A 506 11.89 6.38 9.37
C PHE A 506 12.84 7.41 8.75
N LEU A 507 12.81 7.52 7.43
CA LEU A 507 13.49 8.58 6.68
C LEU A 507 12.61 9.82 6.66
N ALA A 508 13.18 10.99 6.98
CA ALA A 508 12.50 12.28 6.91
C ALA A 508 13.30 13.27 6.08
N SER A 509 12.63 14.08 5.26
CA SER A 509 13.27 15.07 4.41
C SER A 509 12.45 16.36 4.32
N GLY A 510 13.09 17.43 3.86
CA GLY A 510 12.43 18.72 3.66
C GLY A 510 13.39 19.89 3.71
N TYR A 511 12.82 21.09 3.63
CA TYR A 511 13.57 22.33 3.78
C TYR A 511 13.24 22.94 5.13
N ASP A 512 14.28 23.22 5.93
CA ASP A 512 14.10 23.92 7.20
C ASP A 512 13.76 25.41 6.96
N LYS A 513 13.39 26.11 8.03
CA LYS A 513 13.02 27.56 8.00
C LYS A 513 14.13 28.48 7.44
N THR A 514 15.31 27.94 7.12
CA THR A 514 16.45 28.65 6.52
C THR A 514 16.71 28.25 5.06
N ASP A 515 15.75 27.60 4.40
CA ASP A 515 15.83 27.03 3.04
C ASP A 515 16.97 26.01 2.88
N LYS A 516 17.40 25.37 3.96
CA LYS A 516 18.38 24.31 3.91
C LYS A 516 17.71 22.96 3.81
N TYR A 517 17.96 22.22 2.73
CA TYR A 517 17.48 20.86 2.56
C TYR A 517 18.10 19.92 3.61
N ARG A 518 17.24 19.09 4.22
CA ARG A 518 17.58 18.03 5.16
C ARG A 518 17.07 16.70 4.63
N CYS A 519 17.82 15.66 4.90
CA CYS A 519 17.42 14.28 4.66
C CYS A 519 18.13 13.45 5.72
N ASP A 520 17.38 13.02 6.72
CA ASP A 520 17.91 12.32 7.89
C ASP A 520 17.10 11.04 8.12
N TYR A 521 17.76 9.92 8.41
CA TYR A 521 17.09 8.80 9.00
C TYR A 521 17.02 9.00 10.52
N LEU A 522 15.81 9.04 11.06
CA LEU A 522 15.53 9.29 12.46
C LEU A 522 15.22 7.96 13.16
N LEU A 523 15.84 7.72 14.30
CA LEU A 523 15.57 6.56 15.14
C LEU A 523 15.26 7.00 16.56
N TYR A 524 14.08 6.65 17.04
CA TYR A 524 13.58 6.96 18.37
C TYR A 524 13.34 5.70 19.19
N SER A 525 13.28 5.87 20.53
CA SER A 525 12.61 5.00 21.49
C SER A 525 11.52 5.78 22.20
N TYR A 526 10.55 5.08 22.82
CA TYR A 526 9.54 5.68 23.67
C TYR A 526 9.78 5.27 25.13
N GLU A 527 10.18 6.22 25.96
CA GLU A 527 10.65 5.96 27.32
C GLU A 527 10.02 6.95 28.32
N ASN A 528 9.42 6.43 29.39
CA ASN A 528 8.85 7.25 30.47
C ASN A 528 7.89 8.35 29.96
N GLY A 529 7.07 8.04 28.96
CA GLY A 529 6.09 8.98 28.40
C GLY A 529 6.69 10.02 27.46
N LYS A 530 7.87 9.77 26.87
CA LYS A 530 8.54 10.68 25.93
C LYS A 530 9.22 9.94 24.81
N PHE A 531 9.30 10.57 23.64
CA PHE A 531 10.21 10.15 22.59
C PHE A 531 11.65 10.52 22.96
N VAL A 532 12.56 9.59 22.74
CA VAL A 532 14.00 9.78 22.95
C VAL A 532 14.69 9.48 21.63
N GLN A 533 15.28 10.51 21.04
CA GLN A 533 16.04 10.34 19.80
C GLN A 533 17.30 9.52 20.06
N ARG A 534 17.33 8.30 19.58
CA ARG A 534 18.48 7.37 19.71
C ARG A 534 19.57 7.71 18.70
N MET A 535 19.18 7.95 17.46
CA MET A 535 20.09 8.30 16.38
C MET A 535 19.44 9.28 15.41
N LYS A 536 20.25 10.13 14.83
CA LYS A 536 19.93 10.97 13.66
C LYS A 536 21.08 10.83 12.68
N MET A 537 20.83 10.22 11.55
CA MET A 537 21.84 9.90 10.55
C MET A 537 21.62 10.77 9.32
N ASP A 538 22.57 11.67 9.03
CA ASP A 538 22.53 12.51 7.82
C ASP A 538 22.67 11.62 6.58
N CYS A 539 21.60 11.56 5.81
CA CYS A 539 21.47 10.76 4.59
C CYS A 539 21.69 11.59 3.32
N LYS A 540 22.20 12.82 3.46
CA LYS A 540 22.55 13.66 2.32
C LYS A 540 23.72 13.04 1.58
N GLU A 541 23.43 12.59 0.38
CA GLU A 541 24.48 12.21 -0.54
C GLU A 541 25.26 13.42 -1.08
N LYS A 542 26.45 13.12 -1.61
CA LYS A 542 27.23 14.04 -2.42
C LYS A 542 26.59 14.26 -3.79
N GLY A 543 25.38 14.80 -3.80
CA GLY A 543 24.53 14.94 -4.97
C GLY A 543 23.06 14.61 -4.64
N ASN A 544 22.17 14.65 -5.57
CA ASN A 544 20.73 14.41 -5.34
C ASN A 544 20.49 12.99 -4.79
N VAL A 545 19.73 12.88 -3.70
CA VAL A 545 19.26 11.58 -3.21
C VAL A 545 18.38 10.98 -4.30
N VAL A 546 18.84 9.92 -4.92
CA VAL A 546 18.09 9.16 -5.91
C VAL A 546 17.84 7.77 -5.31
N GLY A 547 16.59 7.45 -5.05
CA GLY A 547 16.17 6.14 -4.57
C GLY A 547 15.83 6.07 -3.07
N TYR A 548 15.61 4.86 -2.60
CA TYR A 548 15.20 4.61 -1.21
C TYR A 548 16.40 4.53 -0.25
N ILE A 549 16.12 4.84 1.02
CA ILE A 549 17.00 4.55 2.17
C ILE A 549 16.12 3.88 3.22
N ARG A 550 16.49 2.68 3.65
CA ARG A 550 15.72 1.87 4.59
C ARG A 550 16.56 1.46 5.80
N GLY A 551 15.95 1.46 6.96
CA GLY A 551 16.55 1.01 8.21
C GLY A 551 16.05 -0.36 8.65
N THR A 552 16.95 -1.18 9.18
CA THR A 552 16.62 -2.45 9.85
C THR A 552 17.65 -2.78 10.92
N TYR A 553 17.41 -3.79 11.76
CA TYR A 553 18.38 -4.21 12.77
C TYR A 553 18.59 -5.74 12.77
N ILE A 554 19.75 -6.17 13.26
CA ILE A 554 20.07 -7.58 13.57
C ILE A 554 20.83 -7.57 14.90
N GLY A 555 20.25 -8.16 15.95
CA GLY A 555 20.78 -8.12 17.31
C GLY A 555 20.93 -6.67 17.81
N ASP A 556 22.14 -6.30 18.21
CA ASP A 556 22.44 -4.96 18.72
C ASP A 556 23.07 -4.03 17.65
N SER A 557 22.89 -4.38 16.38
CA SER A 557 23.37 -3.59 15.26
C SER A 557 22.21 -3.08 14.42
N PHE A 558 22.25 -1.78 14.11
CA PHE A 558 21.34 -1.12 13.19
C PHE A 558 22.01 -0.97 11.82
N TYR A 559 21.24 -1.11 10.75
CA TYR A 559 21.73 -1.03 9.37
C TYR A 559 20.88 -0.05 8.59
N LEU A 560 21.56 0.87 7.88
CA LEU A 560 20.97 1.64 6.79
C LEU A 560 21.39 1.03 5.46
N LEU A 561 20.39 0.80 4.61
CA LEU A 561 20.54 0.23 3.27
C LEU A 561 20.13 1.28 2.24
N TYR A 562 21.00 1.51 1.27
CA TYR A 562 20.83 2.50 0.21
C TYR A 562 20.64 1.81 -1.13
N GLU A 563 19.83 2.38 -2.01
CA GLU A 563 19.52 1.79 -3.32
C GLU A 563 20.75 1.58 -4.22
N ASP A 564 21.82 2.35 -4.03
CA ASP A 564 23.11 2.17 -4.73
C ASP A 564 23.91 0.93 -4.30
N GLY A 565 23.45 0.26 -3.23
CA GLY A 565 24.06 -0.94 -2.66
C GLY A 565 24.99 -0.67 -1.48
N MET A 566 25.13 0.58 -1.05
CA MET A 566 25.82 0.91 0.18
C MET A 566 25.06 0.37 1.38
N VAL A 567 25.79 -0.11 2.37
CA VAL A 567 25.27 -0.55 3.66
C VAL A 567 26.10 0.08 4.76
N GLN A 568 25.46 0.80 5.66
CA GLN A 568 26.09 1.35 6.87
C GLN A 568 25.61 0.59 8.09
N LYS A 569 26.55 0.21 8.95
CA LYS A 569 26.29 -0.49 10.21
C LYS A 569 26.57 0.43 11.39
N TYR A 570 25.61 0.55 12.30
CA TYR A 570 25.70 1.35 13.53
C TYR A 570 25.54 0.45 14.77
N SER A 571 26.10 0.89 15.89
CA SER A 571 25.81 0.30 17.21
C SER A 571 24.50 0.86 17.74
N LEU A 572 23.52 0.02 18.11
CA LEU A 572 22.27 0.46 18.74
C LEU A 572 22.52 1.07 20.14
N ASP A 573 23.55 0.62 20.85
CA ASP A 573 23.85 1.11 22.21
C ASP A 573 24.48 2.51 22.21
N HIS A 574 25.34 2.79 21.23
CA HIS A 574 26.14 4.01 21.21
C HIS A 574 25.79 4.97 20.07
N GLY A 575 25.01 4.55 19.10
CA GLY A 575 24.64 5.34 17.91
C GLY A 575 25.81 5.64 16.96
N GLU A 576 26.94 4.96 17.13
CA GLU A 576 28.16 5.21 16.36
C GLU A 576 28.21 4.36 15.08
N LEU A 577 28.65 4.98 13.97
CA LEU A 577 28.92 4.27 12.72
C LEU A 577 30.12 3.33 12.94
N ALA A 578 29.89 2.04 12.82
CA ALA A 578 30.89 1.00 13.05
C ALA A 578 31.55 0.52 11.74
N GLU A 579 30.82 0.46 10.63
CA GLU A 579 31.32 -0.07 9.37
C GLU A 579 30.48 0.44 8.19
N THR A 580 31.10 0.61 7.03
CA THR A 580 30.45 0.91 5.75
C THR A 580 30.90 -0.08 4.69
N LEU A 581 29.96 -0.64 3.94
CA LEU A 581 30.18 -1.41 2.72
C LEU A 581 29.72 -0.55 1.53
N GLU A 582 30.66 -0.16 0.68
CA GLU A 582 30.40 0.55 -0.58
C GLU A 582 30.14 -0.41 -1.75
#